data_a3f8170bc81657070e6a8b51f51b3a41
#
_entry.id   a3f8170bc81657070e6a8b51f51b3a41
#
_cell.length_a   1.000
_cell.length_b   1.000
_cell.length_c   1.000
_cell.angle_alpha   90.00
_cell.angle_beta   90.00
_cell.angle_gamma   90.00
#
_symmetry.space_group_name_H-M   'P 1'
#
loop_
_entity.id
_entity.type
_entity.pdbx_description
1 polymer ?
#
loop_
_entity_poly.entity_id
_entity_poly.type
_entity_poly.pdbx_seq_one_letter_code
_entity_poly.pdbx_strand_id
1 'polypeptide(L)'
;MAGHLAIPCSRGRSGVKHLKREGDGATPVGRWQLRRLFYRADRMMRPSTCLPSRRLRADDGWCETAGDRNYNRMVRMPYPASHERMMREDHLYDIVVELSHNECPRVQGHGSAVFFHLRRPDGGPTAGCIAISADDMKRLLQRCGPRTRIVIHA
;
A
#
# COMPACT_ATOMS: atom_id res chain seq x y z
N MET A 1 -17.05 -9.51 -22.72
CA MET A 1 -15.61 -9.25 -22.97
C MET A 1 -15.13 -8.29 -21.89
N ALA A 2 -14.23 -8.72 -21.02
CA ALA A 2 -13.58 -7.83 -20.07
C ALA A 2 -12.56 -6.99 -20.85
N GLY A 3 -12.86 -5.72 -21.05
CA GLY A 3 -11.94 -4.79 -21.68
C GLY A 3 -10.64 -4.71 -20.87
N HIS A 4 -9.50 -4.88 -21.50
CA HIS A 4 -8.20 -4.67 -20.89
C HIS A 4 -8.01 -3.18 -20.66
N LEU A 5 -8.06 -2.75 -19.40
CA LEU A 5 -7.77 -1.38 -19.03
C LEU A 5 -6.28 -1.29 -18.68
N ALA A 6 -5.51 -0.57 -19.49
CA ALA A 6 -4.12 -0.25 -19.19
C ALA A 6 -4.07 1.04 -18.37
N ILE A 7 -3.49 0.97 -17.17
CA ILE A 7 -3.36 2.10 -16.24
C ILE A 7 -1.88 2.35 -15.97
N PRO A 8 -1.37 3.57 -16.20
CA PRO A 8 -0.02 3.95 -15.82
C PRO A 8 0.19 3.83 -14.31
N CYS A 9 1.25 3.15 -13.88
CA CYS A 9 1.57 3.00 -12.47
C CYS A 9 3.01 3.39 -12.15
N SER A 10 3.23 3.86 -10.93
CA SER A 10 4.56 4.00 -10.34
C SER A 10 4.88 2.77 -9.50
N ARG A 11 6.13 2.36 -9.49
CA ARG A 11 6.69 1.26 -8.71
C ARG A 11 7.96 1.67 -8.00
N GLY A 12 8.54 0.76 -7.24
CA GLY A 12 9.79 1.01 -6.52
C GLY A 12 10.91 1.54 -7.42
N ARG A 13 11.68 2.51 -6.91
CA ARG A 13 12.81 3.13 -7.64
C ARG A 13 13.88 2.12 -8.07
N SER A 14 14.00 1.00 -7.37
CA SER A 14 14.92 -0.10 -7.68
C SER A 14 14.28 -1.20 -8.54
N GLY A 15 13.12 -0.91 -9.18
CA GLY A 15 12.41 -1.87 -10.01
C GLY A 15 11.62 -2.89 -9.21
N VAL A 16 11.59 -4.14 -9.69
CA VAL A 16 10.92 -5.27 -9.05
C VAL A 16 11.92 -6.33 -8.62
N LYS A 17 11.65 -7.05 -7.54
CA LYS A 17 12.55 -8.12 -7.03
C LYS A 17 11.75 -9.29 -6.47
N HIS A 18 12.25 -10.52 -6.70
CA HIS A 18 11.75 -11.72 -6.05
C HIS A 18 12.11 -11.76 -4.56
N LEU A 19 13.35 -11.42 -4.23
CA LEU A 19 13.86 -11.39 -2.86
C LEU A 19 13.83 -9.97 -2.32
N LYS A 20 12.65 -9.56 -1.88
CA LYS A 20 12.42 -8.26 -1.25
C LYS A 20 13.16 -8.15 0.09
N ARG A 21 13.82 -7.01 0.31
CA ARG A 21 14.45 -6.64 1.58
C ARG A 21 13.90 -5.31 2.08
N GLU A 22 13.94 -5.12 3.39
CA GLU A 22 13.59 -3.83 3.99
C GLU A 22 14.51 -2.72 3.44
N GLY A 23 13.94 -1.58 3.06
CA GLY A 23 14.70 -0.42 2.58
C GLY A 23 15.33 -0.54 1.18
N ASP A 24 15.13 -1.65 0.44
CA ASP A 24 15.77 -1.88 -0.87
C ASP A 24 15.17 -1.05 -2.03
N GLY A 25 14.08 -0.35 -1.79
CA GLY A 25 13.41 0.48 -2.79
C GLY A 25 12.75 -0.29 -3.93
N ALA A 26 12.62 -1.60 -3.84
CA ALA A 26 12.03 -2.44 -4.88
C ALA A 26 10.60 -2.86 -4.54
N THR A 27 9.79 -3.06 -5.59
CA THR A 27 8.45 -3.66 -5.48
C THR A 27 8.56 -5.18 -5.52
N PRO A 28 7.92 -5.92 -4.60
CA PRO A 28 8.04 -7.38 -4.56
C PRO A 28 7.27 -8.04 -5.70
N VAL A 29 7.94 -8.91 -6.45
CA VAL A 29 7.29 -9.81 -7.41
C VAL A 29 6.40 -10.80 -6.68
N GLY A 30 5.22 -11.05 -7.22
CA GLY A 30 4.28 -11.99 -6.61
C GLY A 30 2.81 -11.68 -6.85
N ARG A 31 1.95 -12.37 -6.11
CA ARG A 31 0.50 -12.20 -6.16
C ARG A 31 0.01 -11.74 -4.78
N TRP A 32 -0.31 -10.45 -4.66
CA TRP A 32 -0.66 -9.84 -3.40
C TRP A 32 -2.15 -9.54 -3.34
N GLN A 33 -2.82 -10.08 -2.34
CA GLN A 33 -4.25 -9.85 -2.10
C GLN A 33 -4.46 -8.45 -1.57
N LEU A 34 -5.52 -7.77 -2.01
CA LEU A 34 -5.99 -6.53 -1.42
C LEU A 34 -6.68 -6.85 -0.10
N ARG A 35 -6.18 -6.31 1.02
CA ARG A 35 -6.67 -6.66 2.36
C ARG A 35 -7.68 -5.65 2.87
N ARG A 36 -7.24 -4.44 3.12
CA ARG A 36 -8.06 -3.35 3.67
C ARG A 36 -7.74 -2.05 2.95
N LEU A 37 -8.76 -1.24 2.82
CA LEU A 37 -8.65 0.12 2.34
C LEU A 37 -8.67 1.08 3.53
N PHE A 38 -7.71 2.00 3.56
CA PHE A 38 -7.71 3.15 4.45
C PHE A 38 -7.88 4.42 3.64
N TYR A 39 -8.58 5.42 4.18
CA TYR A 39 -8.82 6.68 3.48
C TYR A 39 -8.89 7.88 4.41
N ARG A 40 -8.60 9.06 3.88
CA ARG A 40 -8.66 10.35 4.56
C ARG A 40 -10.11 10.87 4.54
N ALA A 41 -10.85 10.56 5.60
CA ALA A 41 -12.26 10.98 5.72
C ALA A 41 -12.43 12.51 5.92
N ASP A 42 -11.36 13.20 6.28
CA ASP A 42 -11.28 14.66 6.37
C ASP A 42 -11.09 15.32 4.99
N ARG A 43 -10.72 14.56 3.96
CA ARG A 43 -10.46 15.04 2.60
C ARG A 43 -11.42 14.49 1.55
N MET A 44 -12.04 13.35 1.83
CA MET A 44 -12.89 12.69 0.85
C MET A 44 -13.93 11.76 1.49
N MET A 45 -14.99 11.51 0.76
CA MET A 45 -15.95 10.47 1.13
C MET A 45 -15.32 9.07 0.97
N ARG A 46 -15.88 8.10 1.69
CA ARG A 46 -15.46 6.70 1.56
C ARG A 46 -15.53 6.25 0.10
N PRO A 47 -14.42 5.73 -0.47
CA PRO A 47 -14.45 5.17 -1.82
C PRO A 47 -15.41 3.99 -1.94
N SER A 48 -16.10 3.89 -3.08
CA SER A 48 -16.97 2.75 -3.38
C SER A 48 -16.13 1.51 -3.66
N THR A 49 -16.27 0.48 -2.82
CA THR A 49 -15.54 -0.78 -2.93
C THR A 49 -16.16 -1.84 -2.02
N CYS A 50 -15.97 -3.13 -2.38
CA CYS A 50 -16.29 -4.27 -1.51
C CYS A 50 -15.14 -4.63 -0.55
N LEU A 51 -14.01 -3.91 -0.56
CA LEU A 51 -12.93 -4.12 0.41
C LEU A 51 -13.38 -3.63 1.81
N PRO A 52 -12.97 -4.33 2.87
CA PRO A 52 -13.06 -3.79 4.22
C PRO A 52 -12.38 -2.43 4.27
N SER A 53 -13.10 -1.40 4.74
CA SER A 53 -12.63 -0.02 4.67
C SER A 53 -12.66 0.64 6.04
N ARG A 54 -11.63 1.42 6.35
CA ARG A 54 -11.53 2.20 7.58
C ARG A 54 -10.94 3.58 7.30
N ARG A 55 -11.48 4.61 7.96
CA ARG A 55 -10.85 5.95 7.95
C ARG A 55 -9.50 5.92 8.67
N LEU A 56 -8.53 6.67 8.14
CA LEU A 56 -7.28 6.94 8.82
C LEU A 56 -7.50 7.82 10.05
N ARG A 57 -6.67 7.62 11.07
CA ARG A 57 -6.64 8.42 12.29
C ARG A 57 -5.27 9.10 12.41
N ALA A 58 -5.24 10.22 13.13
CA ALA A 58 -4.01 10.99 13.30
C ALA A 58 -2.88 10.20 13.97
N ASP A 59 -3.24 9.21 14.78
CA ASP A 59 -2.33 8.33 15.52
C ASP A 59 -2.02 7.00 14.81
N ASP A 60 -2.43 6.81 13.57
CA ASP A 60 -2.12 5.60 12.80
C ASP A 60 -0.67 5.65 12.28
N GLY A 61 0.12 4.63 12.64
CA GLY A 61 1.45 4.35 12.13
C GLY A 61 1.55 2.92 11.60
N TRP A 62 2.57 2.63 10.81
CA TRP A 62 2.87 1.28 10.34
C TRP A 62 4.30 0.93 10.70
N CYS A 63 4.49 -0.07 11.57
CA CYS A 63 5.82 -0.44 12.07
C CYS A 63 6.67 -1.02 10.94
N GLU A 64 7.86 -0.45 10.76
CA GLU A 64 8.85 -0.84 9.76
C GLU A 64 10.16 -1.35 10.36
N THR A 65 10.26 -1.40 11.70
CA THR A 65 11.47 -1.83 12.40
C THR A 65 11.56 -3.34 12.43
N ALA A 66 12.53 -3.90 11.69
CA ALA A 66 12.86 -5.32 11.77
C ALA A 66 13.30 -5.68 13.19
N GLY A 67 12.80 -6.80 13.73
CA GLY A 67 13.01 -7.22 15.11
C GLY A 67 11.90 -6.79 16.07
N ASP A 68 11.09 -5.82 15.72
CA ASP A 68 9.92 -5.45 16.53
C ASP A 68 8.79 -6.48 16.35
N ARG A 69 8.09 -6.81 17.47
CA ARG A 69 6.96 -7.74 17.46
C ARG A 69 5.80 -7.30 16.56
N ASN A 70 5.68 -5.99 16.32
CA ASN A 70 4.67 -5.39 15.46
C ASN A 70 5.19 -5.09 14.04
N TYR A 71 6.36 -5.62 13.66
CA TYR A 71 6.90 -5.45 12.32
C TYR A 71 5.84 -5.74 11.25
N ASN A 72 5.74 -4.86 10.27
CA ASN A 72 4.75 -4.90 9.20
C ASN A 72 3.30 -4.98 9.71
N ARG A 73 2.97 -4.18 10.72
CA ARG A 73 1.62 -4.03 11.28
C ARG A 73 1.29 -2.58 11.58
N MET A 74 -0.01 -2.30 11.60
CA MET A 74 -0.54 -1.04 12.11
C MET A 74 -0.22 -0.92 13.61
N VAL A 75 0.28 0.25 14.00
CA VAL A 75 0.56 0.64 15.38
C VAL A 75 -0.09 1.97 15.71
N ARG A 76 -0.19 2.31 16.97
CA ARG A 76 -0.67 3.59 17.46
C ARG A 76 0.50 4.46 17.86
N MET A 77 0.49 5.72 17.39
CA MET A 77 1.46 6.73 17.82
C MET A 77 1.03 7.39 19.14
N PRO A 78 1.98 7.77 20.04
CA PRO A 78 3.43 7.61 19.87
C PRO A 78 3.86 6.14 19.98
N TYR A 79 4.77 5.72 19.10
CA TYR A 79 5.32 4.36 19.07
C TYR A 79 6.84 4.42 19.12
N PRO A 80 7.53 3.63 19.98
CA PRO A 80 8.96 3.79 20.23
C PRO A 80 9.85 3.37 19.08
N ALA A 81 9.40 2.41 18.24
CA ALA A 81 10.16 1.95 17.08
C ALA A 81 9.84 2.76 15.83
N SER A 82 10.72 2.73 14.83
CA SER A 82 10.49 3.40 13.54
C SER A 82 9.22 2.90 12.88
N HIS A 83 8.44 3.82 12.41
CA HIS A 83 7.15 3.55 11.78
C HIS A 83 6.82 4.59 10.73
N GLU A 84 6.12 4.18 9.70
CA GLU A 84 5.59 5.08 8.69
C GLU A 84 4.29 5.72 9.19
N ARG A 85 4.20 7.05 9.12
CA ARG A 85 2.98 7.78 9.44
C ARG A 85 1.94 7.56 8.35
N MET A 86 0.76 7.04 8.71
CA MET A 86 -0.28 6.73 7.72
C MET A 86 -1.08 7.97 7.31
N MET A 87 -1.30 8.92 8.22
CA MET A 87 -2.00 10.18 7.94
C MET A 87 -1.01 11.23 7.44
N ARG A 88 -0.68 11.18 6.14
CA ARG A 88 0.32 12.02 5.47
C ARG A 88 -0.27 13.34 4.99
N GLU A 89 0.58 14.36 4.84
CA GLU A 89 0.20 15.67 4.31
C GLU A 89 0.22 15.72 2.77
N ASP A 90 1.01 14.85 2.13
CA ASP A 90 1.33 14.87 0.69
C ASP A 90 0.28 14.18 -0.22
N HIS A 91 -0.90 13.89 0.27
CA HIS A 91 -2.01 13.25 -0.45
C HIS A 91 -1.78 11.80 -0.93
N LEU A 92 -0.58 11.21 -0.77
CA LEU A 92 -0.28 9.87 -1.29
C LEU A 92 -1.16 8.79 -0.62
N TYR A 93 -1.52 8.97 0.65
CA TYR A 93 -2.36 8.05 1.41
C TYR A 93 -3.78 8.59 1.64
N ASP A 94 -4.24 9.53 0.79
CA ASP A 94 -5.66 9.88 0.80
C ASP A 94 -6.54 8.64 0.52
N ILE A 95 -5.99 7.72 -0.31
CA ILE A 95 -6.45 6.33 -0.46
C ILE A 95 -5.22 5.43 -0.41
N VAL A 96 -5.19 4.48 0.50
CA VAL A 96 -4.13 3.48 0.62
C VAL A 96 -4.71 2.11 0.90
N VAL A 97 -4.29 1.11 0.14
CA VAL A 97 -4.74 -0.28 0.26
C VAL A 97 -3.58 -1.15 0.75
N GLU A 98 -3.82 -1.85 1.85
CA GLU A 98 -2.93 -2.84 2.40
C GLU A 98 -2.86 -4.06 1.49
N LEU A 99 -1.64 -4.50 1.16
CA LEU A 99 -1.37 -5.71 0.41
C LEU A 99 -0.92 -6.85 1.34
N SER A 100 -1.21 -8.09 0.97
CA SER A 100 -0.82 -9.28 1.74
C SER A 100 0.66 -9.62 1.70
N HIS A 101 1.52 -8.70 1.19
CA HIS A 101 2.96 -8.92 1.17
C HIS A 101 3.51 -9.05 2.59
N ASN A 102 4.30 -10.10 2.81
CA ASN A 102 4.96 -10.39 4.09
C ASN A 102 4.01 -10.34 5.30
N GLU A 103 2.81 -10.89 5.15
CA GLU A 103 1.77 -10.90 6.18
C GLU A 103 1.73 -12.23 6.93
N CYS A 104 1.77 -13.35 6.20
CA CYS A 104 1.62 -14.69 6.78
C CYS A 104 2.47 -15.72 6.01
N PRO A 105 3.61 -16.14 6.58
CA PRO A 105 4.23 -15.63 7.81
C PRO A 105 4.86 -14.25 7.60
N ARG A 106 4.98 -13.47 8.67
CA ARG A 106 5.82 -12.27 8.68
C ARG A 106 7.27 -12.65 8.91
N VAL A 107 8.09 -12.35 7.92
CA VAL A 107 9.52 -12.60 7.99
C VAL A 107 10.22 -11.26 8.20
N GLN A 108 10.98 -11.16 9.27
CA GLN A 108 11.71 -9.96 9.65
C GLN A 108 12.69 -9.54 8.55
N GLY A 109 12.67 -8.24 8.18
CA GLY A 109 13.57 -7.69 7.17
C GLY A 109 13.20 -8.00 5.71
N HIS A 110 12.08 -8.71 5.44
CA HIS A 110 11.62 -9.02 4.08
C HIS A 110 10.66 -7.98 3.49
N GLY A 111 10.64 -6.80 4.05
CA GLY A 111 9.85 -5.65 3.60
C GLY A 111 8.59 -5.45 4.41
N SER A 112 8.32 -4.21 4.71
CA SER A 112 7.11 -3.72 5.39
C SER A 112 6.47 -2.61 4.58
N ALA A 113 5.24 -2.25 4.95
CA ALA A 113 4.51 -1.12 4.36
C ALA A 113 4.48 -1.14 2.82
N VAL A 114 4.33 -2.32 2.21
CA VAL A 114 4.11 -2.44 0.77
C VAL A 114 2.63 -2.26 0.50
N PHE A 115 2.29 -1.06 0.04
CA PHE A 115 0.91 -0.63 -0.18
C PHE A 115 0.60 -0.39 -1.65
N PHE A 116 -0.68 -0.29 -1.96
CA PHE A 116 -1.21 0.23 -3.19
C PHE A 116 -1.89 1.57 -2.89
N HIS A 117 -1.35 2.68 -3.41
CA HIS A 117 -1.75 4.03 -3.01
C HIS A 117 -1.80 5.01 -4.19
N LEU A 118 -2.03 6.30 -3.91
CA LEU A 118 -2.09 7.33 -4.93
C LEU A 118 -0.70 7.75 -5.40
N ARG A 119 -0.57 7.97 -6.70
CA ARG A 119 0.66 8.38 -7.35
C ARG A 119 0.96 9.87 -7.10
N ARG A 120 2.23 10.19 -7.01
CA ARG A 120 2.71 11.58 -7.00
C ARG A 120 2.29 12.30 -8.29
N PRO A 121 2.05 13.62 -8.25
CA PRO A 121 1.69 14.38 -9.45
C PRO A 121 2.75 14.29 -10.58
N ASP A 122 4.03 14.23 -10.22
CA ASP A 122 5.15 14.07 -11.16
C ASP A 122 5.31 12.65 -11.72
N GLY A 123 4.51 11.69 -11.23
CA GLY A 123 4.61 10.29 -11.62
C GLY A 123 5.89 9.58 -11.15
N GLY A 124 6.64 10.18 -10.25
CA GLY A 124 7.91 9.65 -9.73
C GLY A 124 7.79 8.25 -9.09
N PRO A 125 8.91 7.55 -8.93
CA PRO A 125 8.92 6.21 -8.34
C PRO A 125 8.59 6.22 -6.85
N THR A 126 8.24 5.05 -6.31
CA THR A 126 7.99 4.82 -4.89
C THR A 126 9.21 4.22 -4.17
N ALA A 127 9.09 4.01 -2.87
CA ALA A 127 10.08 3.25 -2.09
C ALA A 127 9.86 1.71 -2.13
N GLY A 128 8.88 1.24 -2.92
CA GLY A 128 8.55 -0.19 -3.06
C GLY A 128 7.05 -0.45 -3.22
N CYS A 129 6.21 0.53 -2.94
CA CYS A 129 4.76 0.47 -3.16
C CYS A 129 4.39 0.52 -4.64
N ILE A 130 3.12 0.27 -4.93
CA ILE A 130 2.52 0.47 -6.25
C ILE A 130 1.61 1.69 -6.14
N ALA A 131 1.67 2.60 -7.11
CA ALA A 131 0.85 3.79 -7.08
C ALA A 131 0.25 4.12 -8.45
N ILE A 132 -1.02 4.58 -8.46
CA ILE A 132 -1.76 5.00 -9.65
C ILE A 132 -2.46 6.34 -9.39
N SER A 133 -3.03 6.93 -10.44
CA SER A 133 -3.78 8.18 -10.31
C SER A 133 -5.01 8.00 -9.40
N ALA A 134 -5.48 9.09 -8.79
CA ALA A 134 -6.66 9.06 -7.92
C ALA A 134 -7.93 8.61 -8.68
N ASP A 135 -8.09 9.03 -9.92
CA ASP A 135 -9.25 8.68 -10.74
C ASP A 135 -9.24 7.20 -11.12
N ASP A 136 -8.07 6.68 -11.51
CA ASP A 136 -7.92 5.25 -11.81
C ASP A 136 -8.11 4.41 -10.55
N MET A 137 -7.59 4.85 -9.40
CA MET A 137 -7.81 4.19 -8.12
C MET A 137 -9.30 4.07 -7.80
N LYS A 138 -10.06 5.15 -7.92
CA LYS A 138 -11.51 5.13 -7.67
C LYS A 138 -12.26 4.19 -8.62
N ARG A 139 -11.92 4.21 -9.92
CA ARG A 139 -12.51 3.31 -10.92
C ARG A 139 -12.21 1.84 -10.63
N LEU A 140 -10.95 1.55 -10.27
CA LEU A 140 -10.50 0.20 -9.98
C LEU A 140 -11.17 -0.36 -8.72
N LEU A 141 -11.24 0.44 -7.65
CA LEU A 141 -11.79 0.04 -6.36
C LEU A 141 -13.25 -0.40 -6.44
N GLN A 142 -14.05 0.19 -7.33
CA GLN A 142 -15.45 -0.23 -7.56
C GLN A 142 -15.56 -1.69 -8.01
N ARG A 143 -14.51 -2.26 -8.59
CA ARG A 143 -14.44 -3.64 -9.07
C ARG A 143 -13.65 -4.56 -8.15
N CYS A 144 -13.10 -4.01 -7.06
CA CYS A 144 -12.25 -4.75 -6.12
C CYS A 144 -13.03 -5.26 -4.91
N GLY A 145 -12.67 -6.46 -4.48
CA GLY A 145 -13.18 -7.09 -3.27
C GLY A 145 -12.12 -7.96 -2.59
N PRO A 146 -12.46 -8.65 -1.50
CA PRO A 146 -11.50 -9.40 -0.68
C PRO A 146 -10.73 -10.51 -1.42
N ARG A 147 -11.20 -10.93 -2.60
CA ARG A 147 -10.50 -11.93 -3.44
C ARG A 147 -9.64 -11.33 -4.53
N THR A 148 -9.66 -10.00 -4.69
CA THR A 148 -8.86 -9.31 -5.71
C THR A 148 -7.38 -9.36 -5.33
N ARG A 149 -6.53 -9.59 -6.33
CA ARG A 149 -5.08 -9.65 -6.19
C ARG A 149 -4.41 -8.73 -7.20
N ILE A 150 -3.32 -8.10 -6.79
CA ILE A 150 -2.36 -7.48 -7.70
C ILE A 150 -1.30 -8.53 -8.02
N VAL A 151 -1.02 -8.74 -9.31
CA VAL A 151 0.06 -9.60 -9.77
C VAL A 151 1.19 -8.73 -10.28
N ILE A 152 2.38 -8.90 -9.71
CA ILE A 152 3.59 -8.18 -10.09
C ILE A 152 4.53 -9.18 -10.75
N HIS A 153 4.80 -8.94 -12.02
CA HIS A 153 5.73 -9.74 -12.83
C HIS A 153 7.14 -9.13 -12.80
N ALA A 154 8.15 -10.00 -12.97
CA ALA A 154 9.54 -9.60 -13.16
C ALA A 154 9.75 -8.93 -14.54
#